data_481ca7bdd678cfd06b1abbf02851d58d
#
_entry.id   481ca7bdd678cfd06b1abbf02851d58d
#
_cell.length_a   1.000
_cell.length_b   1.000
_cell.length_c   1.000
_cell.angle_alpha   90.00
_cell.angle_beta   90.00
_cell.angle_gamma   90.00
#
_symmetry.space_group_name_H-M   'P 1'
#
loop_
_entity.id
_entity.type
_entity.pdbx_description
1 polymer ?
#
loop_
_entity_poly.entity_id
_entity_poly.type
_entity_poly.pdbx_seq_one_letter_code
_entity_poly.pdbx_strand_id
1 'polypeptide(L)'
;MDGRNMEEIELIFPEMRHKSAALAYKQEHFDHGEYSIHGSALLDKMDSYEEWLKMIRDNSDEKTVRSSWVPSSTYFAFRKTDGKLIGMIDFRHQFNEYLRNFGGNIGYSVCPSERKKGYAVQMLNLILEKAKQIGLKKVMLSCYQENAASRRTIEKCGGLLEKEIQEPDGKTLQIYWIQIHS
;
A
#
# COMPACT_ATOMS: atom_id res chain seq x y z
N MET A 1 -19.31 18.05 16.17
CA MET A 1 -18.05 18.28 15.41
C MET A 1 -16.92 17.75 16.27
N ASP A 2 -16.53 16.50 16.07
CA ASP A 2 -15.50 15.85 16.87
C ASP A 2 -14.15 16.18 16.26
N GLY A 3 -13.54 17.28 16.73
CA GLY A 3 -12.23 17.76 16.31
C GLY A 3 -11.11 16.92 16.93
N ARG A 4 -11.14 15.62 16.74
CA ARG A 4 -9.97 14.79 17.00
C ARG A 4 -8.92 15.18 15.98
N ASN A 5 -7.89 15.92 16.40
CA ASN A 5 -6.69 16.14 15.61
C ASN A 5 -6.20 14.76 15.13
N MET A 6 -6.35 14.52 13.83
CA MET A 6 -5.87 13.27 13.23
C MET A 6 -4.34 13.28 13.36
N GLU A 7 -3.80 12.29 14.08
CA GLU A 7 -2.36 12.17 14.28
C GLU A 7 -1.65 12.00 12.94
N GLU A 8 -0.61 12.77 12.72
CA GLU A 8 0.15 12.74 11.48
C GLU A 8 1.04 11.50 11.38
N ILE A 9 1.17 11.01 10.16
CA ILE A 9 2.11 9.96 9.80
C ILE A 9 3.17 10.47 8.83
N GLU A 10 4.27 9.73 8.74
CA GLU A 10 5.28 9.90 7.71
C GLU A 10 5.57 8.56 7.02
N LEU A 11 5.94 8.61 5.74
CA LEU A 11 6.34 7.44 4.97
C LEU A 11 7.87 7.35 4.96
N ILE A 12 8.39 6.26 5.50
CA ILE A 12 9.83 6.00 5.60
C ILE A 12 10.16 4.73 4.83
N PHE A 13 11.23 4.75 4.03
CA PHE A 13 11.75 3.54 3.40
C PHE A 13 12.29 2.59 4.50
N PRO A 14 11.97 1.29 4.46
CA PRO A 14 12.39 0.34 5.50
C PRO A 14 13.90 0.24 5.66
N GLU A 15 14.34 0.12 6.91
CA GLU A 15 15.73 -0.07 7.30
C GLU A 15 15.86 -1.20 8.33
N MET A 16 17.09 -1.65 8.61
CA MET A 16 17.34 -2.72 9.59
C MET A 16 16.80 -2.39 10.99
N ARG A 17 16.88 -1.12 11.41
CA ARG A 17 16.36 -0.66 12.71
C ARG A 17 14.86 -0.86 12.87
N HIS A 18 14.11 -1.02 11.78
CA HIS A 18 12.65 -1.20 11.79
C HIS A 18 12.22 -2.67 11.91
N LYS A 19 13.18 -3.62 11.98
CA LYS A 19 12.90 -5.07 12.00
C LYS A 19 11.86 -5.46 13.06
N SER A 20 12.06 -5.05 14.30
CA SER A 20 11.14 -5.41 15.40
C SER A 20 9.73 -4.88 15.17
N ALA A 21 9.60 -3.63 14.71
CA ALA A 21 8.29 -3.04 14.39
C ALA A 21 7.60 -3.77 13.23
N ALA A 22 8.36 -4.14 12.19
CA ALA A 22 7.84 -4.87 11.03
C ALA A 22 7.36 -6.28 11.39
N LEU A 23 8.10 -7.00 12.24
CA LEU A 23 7.71 -8.33 12.69
C LEU A 23 6.49 -8.26 13.61
N ALA A 24 6.41 -7.28 14.50
CA ALA A 24 5.22 -7.06 15.34
C ALA A 24 3.98 -6.71 14.50
N TYR A 25 4.15 -5.87 13.46
CA TYR A 25 3.10 -5.55 12.51
C TYR A 25 2.57 -6.79 11.78
N LYS A 26 3.48 -7.61 11.26
CA LYS A 26 3.13 -8.89 10.63
C LYS A 26 2.38 -9.81 11.58
N GLN A 27 2.86 -9.95 12.82
CA GLN A 27 2.24 -10.81 13.82
C GLN A 27 0.84 -10.33 14.18
N GLU A 28 0.61 -9.03 14.34
CA GLU A 28 -0.72 -8.49 14.63
C GLU A 28 -1.74 -8.82 13.53
N HIS A 29 -1.35 -8.76 12.25
CA HIS A 29 -2.20 -9.20 11.15
C HIS A 29 -2.53 -10.70 11.26
N PHE A 30 -1.52 -11.53 11.54
CA PHE A 30 -1.70 -12.97 11.67
C PHE A 30 -2.60 -13.34 12.84
N ASP A 31 -2.47 -12.64 13.97
CA ASP A 31 -3.33 -12.81 15.15
C ASP A 31 -4.79 -12.45 14.86
N HIS A 32 -5.02 -11.58 13.85
CA HIS A 32 -6.37 -11.26 13.33
C HIS A 32 -6.83 -12.19 12.19
N GLY A 33 -6.09 -13.28 11.91
CA GLY A 33 -6.43 -14.23 10.85
C GLY A 33 -6.14 -13.72 9.43
N GLU A 34 -5.37 -12.64 9.29
CA GLU A 34 -5.02 -12.04 8.02
C GLU A 34 -3.61 -12.46 7.59
N TYR A 35 -3.50 -13.57 6.87
CA TYR A 35 -2.23 -14.15 6.41
C TYR A 35 -1.74 -13.59 5.08
N SER A 36 -2.46 -12.66 4.48
CA SER A 36 -2.07 -11.89 3.31
C SER A 36 -2.15 -10.40 3.64
N ILE A 37 -1.00 -9.72 3.61
CA ILE A 37 -0.87 -8.31 4.01
C ILE A 37 -0.63 -7.47 2.76
N HIS A 38 -1.66 -6.78 2.29
CA HIS A 38 -1.55 -5.91 1.12
C HIS A 38 -0.54 -4.79 1.37
N GLY A 39 0.24 -4.44 0.36
CA GLY A 39 1.25 -3.40 0.46
C GLY A 39 2.51 -3.78 1.23
N SER A 40 2.65 -5.03 1.66
CA SER A 40 3.81 -5.53 2.41
C SER A 40 4.99 -5.95 1.55
N ALA A 41 4.84 -5.94 0.21
CA ALA A 41 5.84 -6.43 -0.72
C ALA A 41 6.38 -7.83 -0.32
N LEU A 42 5.46 -8.76 -0.03
CA LEU A 42 5.75 -10.14 0.38
C LEU A 42 6.38 -10.31 1.78
N LEU A 43 6.40 -9.32 2.65
CA LEU A 43 6.86 -9.51 4.02
C LEU A 43 6.06 -10.61 4.76
N ASP A 44 4.77 -10.73 4.44
CA ASP A 44 3.87 -11.76 4.97
C ASP A 44 4.25 -13.19 4.55
N LYS A 45 5.02 -13.36 3.46
CA LYS A 45 5.44 -14.64 2.88
C LYS A 45 6.91 -14.97 3.14
N MET A 46 7.69 -14.03 3.65
CA MET A 46 9.13 -14.22 3.87
C MET A 46 9.44 -14.40 5.35
N ASP A 47 10.32 -15.33 5.67
CA ASP A 47 10.75 -15.59 7.04
C ASP A 47 11.88 -14.66 7.50
N SER A 48 12.74 -14.23 6.55
CA SER A 48 13.85 -13.33 6.83
C SER A 48 13.50 -11.88 6.48
N TYR A 49 13.52 -11.01 7.48
CA TYR A 49 13.40 -9.57 7.28
C TYR A 49 14.56 -8.99 6.46
N GLU A 50 15.77 -9.51 6.66
CA GLU A 50 16.99 -9.10 5.95
C GLU A 50 16.87 -9.38 4.46
N GLU A 51 16.42 -10.58 4.08
CA GLU A 51 16.19 -10.95 2.68
C GLU A 51 15.06 -10.11 2.05
N TRP A 52 14.00 -9.90 2.80
CA TRP A 52 12.92 -9.02 2.37
C TRP A 52 13.41 -7.58 2.15
N LEU A 53 14.18 -7.04 3.08
CA LEU A 53 14.73 -5.68 2.98
C LEU A 53 15.67 -5.54 1.77
N LYS A 54 16.50 -6.56 1.51
CA LYS A 54 17.33 -6.60 0.30
C LYS A 54 16.45 -6.61 -0.96
N MET A 55 15.42 -7.44 -0.98
CA MET A 55 14.52 -7.56 -2.12
C MET A 55 13.81 -6.24 -2.45
N ILE A 56 13.27 -5.53 -1.45
CA ILE A 56 12.59 -4.25 -1.73
C ILE A 56 13.55 -3.15 -2.16
N ARG A 57 14.82 -3.19 -1.72
CA ARG A 57 15.88 -2.30 -2.20
C ARG A 57 16.19 -2.57 -3.68
N ASP A 58 16.42 -3.84 -4.02
CA ASP A 58 16.68 -4.25 -5.41
C ASP A 58 15.50 -3.87 -6.32
N ASN A 59 14.25 -4.01 -5.84
CA ASN A 59 13.05 -3.68 -6.61
C ASN A 59 12.79 -2.16 -6.73
N SER A 60 13.45 -1.34 -5.97
CA SER A 60 13.29 0.13 -6.06
C SER A 60 14.09 0.78 -7.19
N ASP A 61 15.00 0.03 -7.84
CA ASP A 61 15.86 0.50 -8.92
C ASP A 61 15.60 -0.32 -10.20
N GLU A 62 15.40 0.37 -11.33
CA GLU A 62 15.21 -0.24 -12.65
C GLU A 62 16.35 -1.18 -13.08
N LYS A 63 17.57 -0.96 -12.57
CA LYS A 63 18.74 -1.76 -12.91
C LYS A 63 18.81 -3.09 -12.16
N THR A 64 18.16 -3.19 -11.02
CA THR A 64 18.23 -4.33 -10.10
C THR A 64 16.92 -5.05 -9.90
N VAL A 65 15.80 -4.47 -10.33
CA VAL A 65 14.48 -5.11 -10.27
C VAL A 65 14.46 -6.43 -11.06
N ARG A 66 13.76 -7.42 -10.53
CA ARG A 66 13.58 -8.72 -11.21
C ARG A 66 12.95 -8.54 -12.59
N SER A 67 13.38 -9.33 -13.57
CA SER A 67 12.97 -9.20 -14.98
C SER A 67 11.46 -9.29 -15.25
N SER A 68 10.70 -9.96 -14.39
CA SER A 68 9.24 -10.09 -14.49
C SER A 68 8.47 -9.06 -13.68
N TRP A 69 9.16 -8.24 -12.89
CA TRP A 69 8.60 -7.25 -11.99
C TRP A 69 8.81 -5.84 -12.54
N VAL A 70 8.14 -4.87 -11.95
CA VAL A 70 8.33 -3.45 -12.25
C VAL A 70 9.00 -2.76 -11.06
N PRO A 71 9.71 -1.66 -11.27
CA PRO A 71 10.24 -0.86 -10.18
C PRO A 71 9.13 -0.45 -9.21
N SER A 72 9.37 -0.65 -7.92
CA SER A 72 8.42 -0.32 -6.86
C SER A 72 9.14 0.20 -5.61
N SER A 73 8.48 1.08 -4.88
CA SER A 73 8.96 1.59 -3.60
C SER A 73 7.99 1.17 -2.50
N THR A 74 8.49 0.43 -1.53
CA THR A 74 7.73 0.02 -0.34
C THR A 74 8.05 0.97 0.81
N TYR A 75 7.01 1.47 1.48
CA TYR A 75 7.16 2.38 2.62
C TYR A 75 6.45 1.84 3.85
N PHE A 76 7.05 2.12 5.00
CA PHE A 76 6.41 2.06 6.30
C PHE A 76 5.77 3.40 6.62
N ALA A 77 4.55 3.37 7.14
CA ALA A 77 3.88 4.55 7.68
C ALA A 77 4.03 4.58 9.20
N PHE A 78 4.82 5.51 9.69
CA PHE A 78 5.03 5.71 11.13
C PHE A 78 4.21 6.89 11.63
N ARG A 79 3.53 6.72 12.77
CA ARG A 79 2.88 7.83 13.47
C ARG A 79 3.93 8.70 14.13
N LYS A 80 3.86 10.01 13.87
CA LYS A 80 4.90 10.94 14.33
C LYS A 80 4.93 11.13 15.84
N THR A 81 3.80 10.99 16.53
CA THR A 81 3.68 11.25 17.97
C THR A 81 4.38 10.22 18.85
N ASP A 82 4.39 8.94 18.45
CA ASP A 82 4.93 7.84 19.26
C ASP A 82 5.84 6.88 18.47
N GLY A 83 6.04 7.12 17.17
CA GLY A 83 6.88 6.29 16.33
C GLY A 83 6.30 4.88 16.07
N LYS A 84 5.00 4.66 16.29
CA LYS A 84 4.37 3.38 16.01
C LYS A 84 4.25 3.14 14.51
N LEU A 85 4.59 1.93 14.06
CA LEU A 85 4.33 1.47 12.68
C LEU A 85 2.81 1.23 12.52
N ILE A 86 2.19 2.07 11.70
CA ILE A 86 0.72 2.09 11.50
C ILE A 86 0.31 1.30 10.27
N GLY A 87 1.13 1.33 9.22
CA GLY A 87 0.77 0.72 7.94
C GLY A 87 1.96 0.49 7.04
N MET A 88 1.69 -0.26 5.98
CA MET A 88 2.62 -0.47 4.87
C MET A 88 1.95 -0.12 3.55
N ILE A 89 2.72 0.44 2.63
CA ILE A 89 2.25 0.82 1.30
C ILE A 89 3.32 0.55 0.26
N ASP A 90 2.95 -0.18 -0.80
CA ASP A 90 3.80 -0.47 -1.94
C ASP A 90 3.33 0.32 -3.16
N PHE A 91 4.26 1.02 -3.78
CA PHE A 91 4.01 1.89 -4.92
C PHE A 91 4.81 1.43 -6.13
N ARG A 92 4.12 0.89 -7.14
CA ARG A 92 4.69 0.42 -8.41
C ARG A 92 4.74 1.57 -9.40
N HIS A 93 5.93 1.85 -9.90
CA HIS A 93 6.18 3.03 -10.75
C HIS A 93 5.69 2.85 -12.18
N GLN A 94 5.54 1.61 -12.62
CA GLN A 94 5.17 1.23 -13.98
C GLN A 94 4.14 0.10 -13.98
N PHE A 95 3.63 -0.26 -15.15
CA PHE A 95 2.75 -1.41 -15.34
C PHE A 95 3.45 -2.53 -16.12
N ASN A 96 3.31 -3.75 -15.65
CA ASN A 96 3.32 -4.93 -16.50
C ASN A 96 1.86 -5.30 -16.85
N GLU A 97 1.65 -6.39 -17.61
CA GLU A 97 0.32 -6.79 -18.05
C GLU A 97 -0.64 -7.07 -16.87
N TYR A 98 -0.18 -7.79 -15.85
CA TYR A 98 -0.99 -8.08 -14.67
C TYR A 98 -1.39 -6.81 -13.91
N LEU A 99 -0.44 -5.92 -13.65
CA LEU A 99 -0.70 -4.68 -12.90
C LEU A 99 -1.66 -3.76 -13.65
N ARG A 100 -1.53 -3.69 -14.98
CA ARG A 100 -2.41 -2.88 -15.84
C ARG A 100 -3.85 -3.37 -15.83
N ASN A 101 -4.05 -4.66 -15.70
CA ASN A 101 -5.39 -5.26 -15.77
C ASN A 101 -6.03 -5.46 -14.40
N PHE A 102 -5.23 -5.74 -13.35
CA PHE A 102 -5.74 -6.19 -12.05
C PHE A 102 -5.08 -5.52 -10.84
N GLY A 103 -3.75 -5.44 -10.80
CA GLY A 103 -3.01 -5.11 -9.59
C GLY A 103 -2.90 -3.61 -9.29
N GLY A 104 -2.88 -2.78 -10.32
CA GLY A 104 -2.70 -1.32 -10.18
C GLY A 104 -1.31 -0.89 -9.68
N ASN A 105 -1.19 0.40 -9.39
CA ASN A 105 0.05 1.01 -8.91
C ASN A 105 0.28 0.84 -7.40
N ILE A 106 -0.77 0.74 -6.60
CA ILE A 106 -0.67 0.92 -5.16
C ILE A 106 -1.39 -0.22 -4.43
N GLY A 107 -0.69 -0.84 -3.48
CA GLY A 107 -1.27 -1.73 -2.48
C GLY A 107 -0.94 -1.21 -1.08
N TYR A 108 -1.85 -1.34 -0.13
CA TYR A 108 -1.64 -0.85 1.24
C TYR A 108 -2.40 -1.68 2.27
N SER A 109 -1.94 -1.60 3.50
CA SER A 109 -2.61 -2.13 4.69
C SER A 109 -2.39 -1.23 5.89
N VAL A 110 -3.30 -1.33 6.85
CA VAL A 110 -3.22 -0.63 8.14
C VAL A 110 -3.29 -1.68 9.24
N CYS A 111 -2.44 -1.51 10.25
CA CYS A 111 -2.41 -2.31 11.48
C CYS A 111 -3.83 -2.49 12.03
N PRO A 112 -4.31 -3.70 12.32
CA PRO A 112 -5.69 -3.95 12.76
C PRO A 112 -6.15 -3.04 13.90
N SER A 113 -5.34 -2.83 14.94
CA SER A 113 -5.65 -1.97 16.09
C SER A 113 -5.74 -0.48 15.76
N GLU A 114 -5.24 -0.06 14.58
CA GLU A 114 -5.16 1.35 14.17
C GLU A 114 -6.14 1.70 13.04
N ARG A 115 -7.01 0.78 12.65
CA ARG A 115 -8.03 1.00 11.60
C ARG A 115 -9.12 1.99 12.03
N LYS A 116 -9.85 2.52 11.05
CA LYS A 116 -10.96 3.49 11.21
C LYS A 116 -10.54 4.84 11.81
N LYS A 117 -9.24 5.16 11.79
CA LYS A 117 -8.68 6.43 12.26
C LYS A 117 -8.20 7.35 11.13
N GLY A 118 -8.45 7.00 9.86
CA GLY A 118 -8.11 7.82 8.69
C GLY A 118 -6.68 7.63 8.14
N TYR A 119 -5.87 6.74 8.71
CA TYR A 119 -4.48 6.55 8.29
C TYR A 119 -4.32 6.08 6.85
N ALA A 120 -5.20 5.21 6.35
CA ALA A 120 -5.14 4.75 4.96
C ALA A 120 -5.28 5.93 3.97
N VAL A 121 -6.14 6.90 4.26
CA VAL A 121 -6.30 8.12 3.45
C VAL A 121 -5.04 8.97 3.48
N GLN A 122 -4.42 9.15 4.67
CA GLN A 122 -3.14 9.87 4.76
C GLN A 122 -2.04 9.19 3.96
N MET A 123 -1.89 7.86 4.12
CA MET A 123 -0.90 7.06 3.40
C MET A 123 -1.06 7.22 1.88
N LEU A 124 -2.29 7.11 1.40
CA LEU A 124 -2.57 7.21 -0.03
C LEU A 124 -2.27 8.62 -0.55
N ASN A 125 -2.68 9.68 0.17
CA ASN A 125 -2.34 11.05 -0.23
C ASN A 125 -0.83 11.29 -0.29
N LEU A 126 -0.07 10.79 0.68
CA LEU A 126 1.40 10.89 0.67
C LEU A 126 2.04 10.16 -0.54
N ILE A 127 1.48 9.03 -0.95
CA ILE A 127 1.94 8.34 -2.17
C ILE A 127 1.55 9.09 -3.44
N LEU A 128 0.38 9.72 -3.49
CA LEU A 128 0.00 10.54 -4.65
C LEU A 128 0.99 11.68 -4.88
N GLU A 129 1.49 12.31 -3.81
CA GLU A 129 2.57 13.31 -3.93
C GLU A 129 3.87 12.71 -4.48
N LYS A 130 4.25 11.51 -4.06
CA LYS A 130 5.41 10.80 -4.63
C LYS A 130 5.20 10.42 -6.10
N ALA A 131 4.00 9.98 -6.46
CA ALA A 131 3.64 9.67 -7.83
C ALA A 131 3.71 10.92 -8.74
N LYS A 132 3.29 12.07 -8.22
CA LYS A 132 3.46 13.38 -8.88
C LYS A 132 4.93 13.70 -9.12
N GLN A 133 5.79 13.51 -8.12
CA GLN A 133 7.23 13.78 -8.21
C GLN A 133 7.93 12.96 -9.31
N ILE A 134 7.48 11.73 -9.59
CA ILE A 134 8.01 10.91 -10.69
C ILE A 134 7.26 11.11 -12.02
N GLY A 135 6.37 12.12 -12.10
CA GLY A 135 5.71 12.54 -13.33
C GLY A 135 4.47 11.75 -13.74
N LEU A 136 3.93 10.90 -12.86
CA LEU A 136 2.66 10.22 -13.14
C LEU A 136 1.50 11.22 -13.15
N LYS A 137 0.60 11.05 -14.11
CA LYS A 137 -0.61 11.88 -14.25
C LYS A 137 -1.84 11.26 -13.59
N LYS A 138 -1.81 9.96 -13.41
CA LYS A 138 -2.86 9.18 -12.74
C LYS A 138 -2.29 7.89 -12.18
N VAL A 139 -2.94 7.35 -11.18
CA VAL A 139 -2.63 6.03 -10.60
C VAL A 139 -3.87 5.15 -10.58
N MET A 140 -3.64 3.86 -10.72
CA MET A 140 -4.67 2.84 -10.68
C MET A 140 -4.62 2.09 -9.36
N LEU A 141 -5.77 1.85 -8.74
CA LEU A 141 -5.94 0.98 -7.59
C LEU A 141 -7.06 -0.02 -7.87
N SER A 142 -6.96 -1.17 -7.25
CA SER A 142 -8.02 -2.17 -7.28
C SER A 142 -8.41 -2.60 -5.86
N CYS A 143 -9.66 -2.93 -5.68
CA CYS A 143 -10.15 -3.57 -4.45
C CYS A 143 -11.36 -4.44 -4.76
N TYR A 144 -11.59 -5.44 -3.94
CA TYR A 144 -12.82 -6.22 -4.02
C TYR A 144 -14.02 -5.40 -3.57
N GLN A 145 -15.16 -5.62 -4.22
CA GLN A 145 -16.42 -4.92 -3.94
C GLN A 145 -16.83 -5.02 -2.46
N GLU A 146 -16.62 -6.18 -1.83
CA GLU A 146 -16.89 -6.40 -0.41
C GLU A 146 -15.93 -5.62 0.51
N ASN A 147 -14.77 -5.18 0.03
CA ASN A 147 -13.83 -4.37 0.81
C ASN A 147 -14.24 -2.89 0.85
N ALA A 148 -15.35 -2.64 1.55
CA ALA A 148 -15.89 -1.29 1.67
C ALA A 148 -14.92 -0.28 2.32
N ALA A 149 -13.98 -0.74 3.15
CA ALA A 149 -12.98 0.12 3.77
C ALA A 149 -11.99 0.66 2.73
N SER A 150 -11.46 -0.23 1.87
CA SER A 150 -10.55 0.17 0.78
C SER A 150 -11.26 1.06 -0.23
N ARG A 151 -12.46 0.68 -0.66
CA ARG A 151 -13.27 1.50 -1.58
C ARG A 151 -13.44 2.93 -1.07
N ARG A 152 -13.92 3.10 0.18
CA ARG A 152 -14.10 4.44 0.76
C ARG A 152 -12.80 5.24 0.87
N THR A 153 -11.67 4.57 1.14
CA THR A 153 -10.35 5.22 1.15
C THR A 153 -10.00 5.75 -0.24
N ILE A 154 -10.15 4.92 -1.27
CA ILE A 154 -9.85 5.28 -2.66
C ILE A 154 -10.75 6.44 -3.12
N GLU A 155 -12.05 6.35 -2.88
CA GLU A 155 -13.04 7.40 -3.22
C GLU A 155 -12.74 8.73 -2.51
N LYS A 156 -12.36 8.70 -1.22
CA LYS A 156 -11.96 9.90 -0.48
C LYS A 156 -10.69 10.57 -1.04
N CYS A 157 -9.83 9.82 -1.69
CA CYS A 157 -8.65 10.34 -2.37
C CYS A 157 -8.90 10.70 -3.85
N GLY A 158 -10.16 10.78 -4.27
CA GLY A 158 -10.54 11.18 -5.63
C GLY A 158 -10.59 10.02 -6.63
N GLY A 159 -10.64 8.78 -6.16
CA GLY A 159 -10.76 7.60 -7.01
C GLY A 159 -12.11 7.50 -7.70
N LEU A 160 -12.09 7.32 -9.00
CA LEU A 160 -13.26 7.09 -9.84
C LEU A 160 -13.26 5.65 -10.34
N LEU A 161 -14.39 4.96 -10.16
CA LEU A 161 -14.58 3.61 -10.64
C LEU A 161 -14.56 3.60 -12.18
N GLU A 162 -13.67 2.80 -12.76
CA GLU A 162 -13.60 2.62 -14.22
C GLU A 162 -14.40 1.40 -14.66
N LYS A 163 -14.19 0.27 -13.99
CA LYS A 163 -14.82 -1.00 -14.38
C LYS A 163 -14.85 -2.00 -13.22
N GLU A 164 -15.69 -3.02 -13.40
CA GLU A 164 -15.78 -4.18 -12.53
C GLU A 164 -15.41 -5.43 -13.34
N ILE A 165 -14.67 -6.34 -12.70
CA ILE A 165 -14.24 -7.61 -13.27
C ILE A 165 -14.81 -8.73 -12.41
N GLN A 166 -15.59 -9.62 -13.02
CA GLN A 166 -16.08 -10.82 -12.34
C GLN A 166 -14.97 -11.87 -12.36
N GLU A 167 -14.55 -12.32 -11.19
CA GLU A 167 -13.58 -13.39 -11.08
C GLU A 167 -14.26 -14.77 -11.07
N PRO A 168 -13.54 -15.85 -11.46
CA PRO A 168 -14.11 -17.20 -11.49
C PRO A 168 -14.64 -17.71 -10.14
N ASP A 169 -14.13 -17.18 -9.02
CA ASP A 169 -14.57 -17.52 -7.67
C ASP A 169 -15.85 -16.76 -7.23
N GLY A 170 -16.42 -15.96 -8.13
CA GLY A 170 -17.64 -15.20 -7.91
C GLY A 170 -17.42 -13.82 -7.28
N LYS A 171 -16.18 -13.44 -6.97
CA LYS A 171 -15.88 -12.11 -6.46
C LYS A 171 -15.85 -11.07 -7.56
N THR A 172 -16.15 -9.85 -7.20
CA THR A 172 -16.08 -8.68 -8.08
C THR A 172 -14.89 -7.82 -7.70
N LEU A 173 -13.93 -7.71 -8.61
CA LEU A 173 -12.79 -6.79 -8.49
C LEU A 173 -13.16 -5.45 -9.12
N GLN A 174 -13.04 -4.37 -8.38
CA GLN A 174 -13.29 -2.99 -8.82
C GLN A 174 -11.99 -2.27 -9.14
N ILE A 175 -11.92 -1.63 -10.30
CA ILE A 175 -10.76 -0.87 -10.77
C ILE A 175 -11.07 0.62 -10.69
N TYR A 176 -10.20 1.36 -10.01
CA TYR A 176 -10.32 2.80 -9.80
C TYR A 176 -9.11 3.54 -10.36
N TRP A 177 -9.34 4.77 -10.81
CA TRP A 177 -8.29 5.70 -11.18
C TRP A 177 -8.38 6.97 -10.34
N ILE A 178 -7.23 7.43 -9.86
CA ILE A 178 -7.07 8.72 -9.21
C ILE A 178 -6.25 9.62 -10.14
N GLN A 179 -6.79 10.77 -10.51
CA GLN A 179 -6.06 11.78 -11.26
C GLN A 179 -5.11 12.54 -10.34
N ILE A 180 -3.90 12.80 -10.81
CA ILE A 180 -2.88 13.58 -10.09
C ILE A 180 -2.89 14.98 -10.68
N HIS A 181 -3.37 15.94 -9.89
CA HIS A 181 -3.41 17.33 -10.30
C HIS A 181 -2.03 17.98 -10.17
N SER A 182 -1.68 18.82 -11.14
CA SER A 182 -0.44 19.60 -11.19
C SER A 182 -0.34 20.64 -10.08
#